data_f1ea5c88203338f8231e3372aaeb2360
#
_entry.id   f1ea5c88203338f8231e3372aaeb2360
#
_cell.length_a   1.000
_cell.length_b   1.000
_cell.length_c   1.000
_cell.angle_alpha   90.00
_cell.angle_beta   90.00
_cell.angle_gamma   90.00
#
_symmetry.space_group_name_H-M   'P 1'
#
loop_
_entity.id
_entity.type
_entity.pdbx_description
1 polymer ?
#
loop_
_entity_poly.entity_id
_entity_poly.type
_entity_poly.pdbx_seq_one_letter_code
_entity_poly.pdbx_strand_id
1 'polypeptide(L)'
;MNEPGMRKQTRRSFLAACSAAGVAAALPSFYVHASDKSGARAPVVGSGQHTYECIHDWLMPPEGMVWGDTHGLCQDEQGLIYVGHTVHKSSMRGEAIVVFDEKGRFVRAFGEEFRGGAHGLKLRREGKTEFLYHCDINRCKVVKTTLTGEDVWLHGYPREDANYMERPIDFVPTNVAFAPNGDFYVGDGYGSNHMLRFSLDGKFLGEIAKPGHGDAELDNPHGQWVDPRGEKPLLVVADRGNRRIQTFTLDGVHLKTIKDEAHLRMPCNFQTQGEWMVCPDLDSQVCILDREYKVAAQLGDGKAENGEVGSRRDQSRAQFTPGKFITPHDAIFLHNGDILVAEWVPIGRITLLRRT
;
A
#
# COMPACT_ATOMS: atom_id res chain seq x y z
N MET A 1 38.12 4.62 74.99
CA MET A 1 37.84 5.42 73.76
C MET A 1 37.45 4.43 72.68
N ASN A 2 36.15 4.24 72.49
CA ASN A 2 35.59 3.30 71.50
C ASN A 2 34.96 4.12 70.37
N GLU A 3 35.43 3.85 69.16
CA GLU A 3 34.83 4.39 67.95
C GLU A 3 33.50 3.66 67.59
N PRO A 4 32.46 4.32 67.09
CA PRO A 4 31.23 3.65 66.66
C PRO A 4 31.33 3.16 65.21
N GLY A 5 31.09 1.86 65.01
CA GLY A 5 31.12 1.17 63.71
C GLY A 5 30.03 1.65 62.73
N MET A 6 30.44 1.88 61.48
CA MET A 6 29.54 2.14 60.35
C MET A 6 28.73 0.87 59.99
N ARG A 7 27.41 0.95 60.11
CA ARG A 7 26.49 -0.08 59.58
C ARG A 7 26.42 0.00 58.04
N LYS A 8 26.83 -1.06 57.38
CA LYS A 8 26.63 -1.26 55.94
C LYS A 8 25.12 -1.42 55.66
N GLN A 9 24.54 -0.50 54.90
CA GLN A 9 23.18 -0.65 54.36
C GLN A 9 23.20 -1.76 53.27
N THR A 10 22.29 -2.72 53.41
CA THR A 10 22.13 -3.82 52.44
C THR A 10 21.12 -3.42 51.34
N ARG A 11 21.27 -3.98 50.13
CA ARG A 11 20.40 -3.74 48.98
C ARG A 11 18.89 -3.89 49.26
N ARG A 12 18.49 -4.54 50.33
CA ARG A 12 17.10 -4.72 50.72
C ARG A 12 16.47 -3.49 51.38
N SER A 13 17.22 -2.60 51.99
CA SER A 13 16.71 -1.38 52.59
C SER A 13 16.52 -0.22 51.59
N PHE A 14 17.09 -0.31 50.41
CA PHE A 14 16.88 0.68 49.33
C PHE A 14 15.57 0.47 48.56
N LEU A 15 15.08 -0.79 48.48
CA LEU A 15 13.82 -1.10 47.79
C LEU A 15 12.56 -0.88 48.63
N ALA A 16 12.66 -0.66 49.92
CA ALA A 16 11.51 -0.43 50.80
C ALA A 16 11.12 1.06 50.96
N ALA A 17 11.90 1.99 50.41
CA ALA A 17 11.64 3.43 50.51
C ALA A 17 10.96 4.06 49.27
N CYS A 18 10.65 3.25 48.23
CA CYS A 18 10.02 3.72 46.97
C CYS A 18 8.53 3.37 46.81
N SER A 19 7.87 2.92 47.87
CA SER A 19 6.46 2.52 47.80
C SER A 19 5.57 3.43 48.65
N ALA A 20 5.52 4.72 48.33
CA ALA A 20 4.43 5.63 48.76
C ALA A 20 4.53 6.98 48.06
N ALA A 21 4.13 7.05 46.79
CA ALA A 21 3.53 8.25 46.17
C ALA A 21 2.97 7.83 44.81
N GLY A 22 1.76 7.25 44.83
CA GLY A 22 0.99 7.02 43.63
C GLY A 22 0.39 8.33 43.12
N VAL A 23 1.06 8.98 42.19
CA VAL A 23 0.45 9.85 41.19
C VAL A 23 0.88 9.29 39.85
N ALA A 24 -0.02 8.54 39.21
CA ALA A 24 0.13 8.14 37.81
C ALA A 24 -0.02 9.40 36.94
N ALA A 25 1.08 10.13 36.77
CA ALA A 25 1.21 11.06 35.67
C ALA A 25 1.35 10.18 34.42
N ALA A 26 0.31 10.17 33.58
CA ALA A 26 0.41 9.64 32.24
C ALA A 26 1.51 10.44 31.50
N LEU A 27 2.72 9.89 31.49
CA LEU A 27 3.77 10.42 30.63
C LEU A 27 3.31 10.22 29.20
N PRO A 28 3.32 11.27 28.37
CA PRO A 28 3.06 11.06 26.95
C PRO A 28 4.10 10.08 26.44
N SER A 29 3.63 8.98 25.86
CA SER A 29 4.48 8.04 25.13
C SER A 29 5.04 8.80 23.95
N PHE A 30 6.28 9.28 24.09
CA PHE A 30 7.03 9.78 22.95
C PHE A 30 7.38 8.57 22.09
N TYR A 31 6.59 8.33 21.05
CA TYR A 31 7.04 7.50 19.94
C TYR A 31 8.20 8.25 19.29
N VAL A 32 9.40 7.83 19.62
CA VAL A 32 10.58 8.20 18.86
C VAL A 32 10.42 7.45 17.54
N HIS A 33 10.00 8.18 16.50
CA HIS A 33 10.19 7.68 15.16
C HIS A 33 11.62 7.18 15.07
N ALA A 34 11.84 6.01 14.48
CA ALA A 34 13.17 5.47 14.21
C ALA A 34 13.83 6.29 13.07
N SER A 35 13.86 7.61 13.21
CA SER A 35 14.84 8.43 12.56
C SER A 35 16.15 7.98 13.16
N ASP A 36 16.99 7.47 12.30
CA ASP A 36 18.35 7.07 12.55
C ASP A 36 18.91 7.66 13.85
N LYS A 37 19.09 6.82 14.88
CA LYS A 37 19.69 7.22 16.16
C LYS A 37 21.13 7.75 16.00
N SER A 38 21.71 7.69 14.79
CA SER A 38 23.03 8.21 14.45
C SER A 38 23.05 9.71 14.14
N GLY A 39 21.88 10.37 13.98
CA GLY A 39 21.80 11.77 13.52
C GLY A 39 22.12 11.95 12.03
N ALA A 40 22.23 10.86 11.26
CA ALA A 40 22.42 10.92 9.82
C ALA A 40 21.13 11.45 9.16
N ARG A 41 21.29 12.30 8.15
CA ARG A 41 20.16 12.77 7.33
C ARG A 41 19.53 11.58 6.58
N ALA A 42 18.21 11.59 6.45
CA ALA A 42 17.53 10.63 5.58
C ALA A 42 18.11 10.68 4.17
N PRO A 43 18.35 9.53 3.50
CA PRO A 43 18.83 9.52 2.13
C PRO A 43 17.91 10.33 1.22
N VAL A 44 18.50 11.05 0.28
CA VAL A 44 17.76 11.78 -0.76
C VAL A 44 17.72 10.92 -2.02
N VAL A 45 16.53 10.73 -2.58
CA VAL A 45 16.30 9.90 -3.77
C VAL A 45 15.63 10.73 -4.87
N GLY A 46 15.79 10.29 -6.14
CA GLY A 46 15.25 10.99 -7.29
C GLY A 46 16.18 12.06 -7.85
N SER A 47 15.64 12.92 -8.72
CA SER A 47 16.40 13.96 -9.40
C SER A 47 15.52 15.15 -9.82
N GLY A 48 16.13 16.31 -10.00
CA GLY A 48 15.44 17.52 -10.45
C GLY A 48 14.28 17.91 -9.55
N GLN A 49 13.11 18.16 -10.14
CA GLN A 49 11.89 18.51 -9.39
C GLN A 49 11.27 17.34 -8.61
N HIS A 50 11.74 16.11 -8.83
CA HIS A 50 11.31 14.90 -8.17
C HIS A 50 12.38 14.41 -7.19
N THR A 51 12.71 15.24 -6.22
CA THR A 51 13.71 14.96 -5.19
C THR A 51 13.02 14.83 -3.83
N TYR A 52 13.32 13.75 -3.11
CA TYR A 52 12.64 13.41 -1.87
C TYR A 52 13.61 12.89 -0.81
N GLU A 53 13.42 13.29 0.44
CA GLU A 53 13.98 12.57 1.58
C GLU A 53 13.25 11.23 1.75
N CYS A 54 14.00 10.12 1.81
CA CYS A 54 13.45 8.78 1.95
C CYS A 54 13.47 8.34 3.41
N ILE A 55 12.31 8.32 4.05
CA ILE A 55 12.13 8.01 5.46
C ILE A 55 11.44 6.64 5.57
N HIS A 56 12.24 5.58 5.67
CA HIS A 56 11.74 4.23 5.87
C HIS A 56 11.10 4.07 7.26
N ASP A 57 10.15 3.11 7.37
CA ASP A 57 9.44 2.82 8.62
C ASP A 57 8.74 4.06 9.23
N TRP A 58 8.26 4.96 8.37
CA TRP A 58 7.58 6.18 8.83
C TRP A 58 6.27 5.87 9.56
N LEU A 59 5.49 4.89 9.08
CA LEU A 59 4.34 4.37 9.82
C LEU A 59 4.73 3.06 10.49
N MET A 60 4.59 3.03 11.82
CA MET A 60 4.82 1.84 12.61
C MET A 60 3.52 1.32 13.20
N PRO A 61 3.30 0.01 13.23
CA PRO A 61 2.09 -0.56 13.80
C PRO A 61 2.05 -0.29 15.31
N PRO A 62 0.84 -0.25 15.93
CA PRO A 62 0.71 -0.08 17.37
C PRO A 62 1.27 -1.28 18.13
N GLU A 63 1.45 -1.12 19.44
CA GLU A 63 1.91 -2.18 20.33
C GLU A 63 1.05 -3.45 20.19
N GLY A 64 1.71 -4.61 20.17
CA GLY A 64 1.09 -5.92 20.00
C GLY A 64 0.75 -6.27 18.54
N MET A 65 0.87 -5.33 17.61
CA MET A 65 0.71 -5.58 16.17
C MET A 65 2.08 -5.70 15.49
N VAL A 66 2.18 -6.63 14.56
CA VAL A 66 3.33 -6.78 13.66
C VAL A 66 2.83 -6.73 12.24
N TRP A 67 3.41 -5.83 11.41
CA TRP A 67 3.11 -5.80 9.98
C TRP A 67 3.29 -7.19 9.37
N GLY A 68 2.33 -7.63 8.56
CA GLY A 68 2.59 -8.58 7.49
C GLY A 68 3.03 -7.86 6.23
N ASP A 69 2.91 -8.49 5.07
CA ASP A 69 3.10 -7.82 3.78
C ASP A 69 2.18 -6.60 3.70
N THR A 70 2.74 -5.41 3.46
CA THR A 70 1.95 -4.19 3.27
C THR A 70 1.62 -4.01 1.80
N HIS A 71 0.33 -3.80 1.50
CA HIS A 71 -0.18 -3.83 0.13
C HIS A 71 -0.84 -2.51 -0.30
N GLY A 72 -2.01 -2.21 0.22
CA GLY A 72 -2.83 -1.09 -0.24
C GLY A 72 -2.73 0.14 0.64
N LEU A 73 -2.80 1.32 0.03
CA LEU A 73 -2.75 2.63 0.68
C LEU A 73 -3.88 3.51 0.17
N CYS A 74 -4.48 4.30 1.05
CA CYS A 74 -5.29 5.46 0.66
C CYS A 74 -5.29 6.53 1.77
N GLN A 75 -5.65 7.76 1.40
CA GLN A 75 -5.83 8.88 2.32
C GLN A 75 -7.23 9.46 2.12
N ASP A 76 -7.98 9.68 3.22
CA ASP A 76 -9.31 10.28 3.16
C ASP A 76 -9.24 11.83 3.12
N GLU A 77 -10.39 12.48 2.88
CA GLU A 77 -10.51 13.93 2.78
C GLU A 77 -10.07 14.65 4.08
N GLN A 78 -10.13 13.95 5.22
CA GLN A 78 -9.71 14.48 6.52
C GLN A 78 -8.22 14.30 6.80
N GLY A 79 -7.49 13.65 5.88
CA GLY A 79 -6.06 13.38 5.96
C GLY A 79 -5.70 12.07 6.66
N LEU A 80 -6.67 11.27 7.10
CA LEU A 80 -6.37 9.97 7.69
C LEU A 80 -5.83 9.01 6.62
N ILE A 81 -4.79 8.29 6.99
CA ILE A 81 -4.07 7.35 6.11
C ILE A 81 -4.45 5.93 6.51
N TYR A 82 -4.90 5.15 5.54
CA TYR A 82 -5.29 3.75 5.70
C TYR A 82 -4.24 2.85 5.06
N VAL A 83 -3.79 1.86 5.82
CA VAL A 83 -2.78 0.88 5.39
C VAL A 83 -3.37 -0.51 5.48
N GLY A 84 -3.43 -1.22 4.35
CA GLY A 84 -3.78 -2.63 4.29
C GLY A 84 -2.55 -3.53 4.42
N HIS A 85 -2.62 -4.56 5.28
CA HIS A 85 -1.55 -5.54 5.42
C HIS A 85 -2.09 -6.94 5.75
N THR A 86 -1.27 -7.98 5.50
CA THR A 86 -1.68 -9.37 5.67
C THR A 86 -1.66 -9.86 7.12
N VAL A 87 -1.18 -9.06 8.05
CA VAL A 87 -0.96 -9.41 9.48
C VAL A 87 0.09 -10.52 9.63
N HIS A 88 1.25 -10.20 10.20
CA HIS A 88 2.30 -11.19 10.42
C HIS A 88 1.85 -12.28 11.41
N LYS A 89 2.34 -13.50 11.22
CA LYS A 89 2.01 -14.66 12.06
C LYS A 89 2.33 -14.47 13.55
N SER A 90 3.30 -13.61 13.90
CA SER A 90 3.67 -13.29 15.28
C SER A 90 2.90 -12.11 15.86
N SER A 91 1.98 -11.49 15.11
CA SER A 91 1.14 -10.41 15.61
C SER A 91 0.15 -10.94 16.63
N MET A 92 0.02 -10.27 17.77
CA MET A 92 -1.00 -10.57 18.79
C MET A 92 -2.35 -9.94 18.44
N ARG A 93 -2.38 -9.02 17.47
CA ARG A 93 -3.57 -8.35 16.95
C ARG A 93 -3.86 -8.85 15.56
N GLY A 94 -5.14 -8.93 15.17
CA GLY A 94 -5.62 -9.52 13.93
C GLY A 94 -6.06 -8.55 12.86
N GLU A 95 -6.20 -7.26 13.20
CA GLU A 95 -6.73 -6.24 12.30
C GLU A 95 -5.80 -6.01 11.11
N ALA A 96 -6.35 -6.05 9.92
CA ALA A 96 -5.61 -5.95 8.66
C ALA A 96 -5.61 -4.54 8.06
N ILE A 97 -6.43 -3.63 8.58
CA ILE A 97 -6.48 -2.23 8.16
C ILE A 97 -6.09 -1.36 9.34
N VAL A 98 -5.02 -0.58 9.17
CA VAL A 98 -4.50 0.30 10.22
C VAL A 98 -4.60 1.75 9.76
N VAL A 99 -5.10 2.62 10.64
CA VAL A 99 -5.36 4.02 10.33
C VAL A 99 -4.44 4.92 11.13
N PHE A 100 -3.83 5.87 10.44
CA PHE A 100 -2.93 6.87 11.00
C PHE A 100 -3.41 8.28 10.69
N ASP A 101 -2.99 9.24 11.48
CA ASP A 101 -3.16 10.66 11.14
C ASP A 101 -2.04 11.14 10.17
N GLU A 102 -2.16 12.38 9.70
CA GLU A 102 -1.18 13.02 8.80
C GLU A 102 0.25 13.12 9.38
N LYS A 103 0.40 12.94 10.68
CA LYS A 103 1.69 12.95 11.38
C LYS A 103 2.24 11.55 11.59
N GLY A 104 1.57 10.53 11.05
CA GLY A 104 1.95 9.13 11.20
C GLY A 104 1.63 8.53 12.57
N ARG A 105 0.76 9.14 13.37
CA ARG A 105 0.34 8.61 14.67
C ARG A 105 -0.83 7.66 14.49
N PHE A 106 -0.76 6.50 15.15
CA PHE A 106 -1.84 5.53 15.16
C PHE A 106 -3.16 6.13 15.66
N VAL A 107 -4.25 5.87 14.96
CA VAL A 107 -5.60 6.31 15.32
C VAL A 107 -6.47 5.13 15.73
N ARG A 108 -6.60 4.12 14.86
CA ARG A 108 -7.39 2.91 15.06
C ARG A 108 -6.96 1.78 14.11
N ALA A 109 -7.47 0.57 14.34
CA ALA A 109 -7.35 -0.54 13.41
C ALA A 109 -8.66 -1.33 13.39
N PHE A 110 -8.94 -2.05 12.28
CA PHE A 110 -10.13 -2.88 12.07
C PHE A 110 -9.88 -3.91 10.96
N GLY A 111 -10.88 -4.72 10.65
CA GLY A 111 -10.85 -5.62 9.50
C GLY A 111 -10.08 -6.92 9.77
N GLU A 112 -10.33 -7.60 10.90
CA GLU A 112 -9.74 -8.92 11.19
C GLU A 112 -10.11 -9.97 10.14
N GLU A 113 -11.27 -9.82 9.49
CA GLU A 113 -11.76 -10.66 8.41
C GLU A 113 -10.89 -10.61 7.14
N PHE A 114 -10.09 -9.57 6.97
CA PHE A 114 -9.14 -9.43 5.87
C PHE A 114 -7.76 -10.03 6.18
N ARG A 115 -7.57 -10.64 7.33
CA ARG A 115 -6.30 -11.22 7.73
C ARG A 115 -5.80 -12.23 6.71
N GLY A 116 -4.57 -12.03 6.23
CA GLY A 116 -3.95 -12.84 5.18
C GLY A 116 -4.41 -12.54 3.76
N GLY A 117 -5.57 -11.87 3.59
CA GLY A 117 -6.18 -11.59 2.29
C GLY A 117 -6.19 -10.10 1.90
N ALA A 118 -5.89 -9.18 2.81
CA ALA A 118 -5.86 -7.75 2.51
C ALA A 118 -4.84 -7.43 1.40
N HIS A 119 -5.33 -6.98 0.24
CA HIS A 119 -4.51 -6.69 -0.93
C HIS A 119 -4.78 -5.27 -1.47
N GLY A 120 -5.58 -5.10 -2.52
CA GLY A 120 -5.94 -3.77 -3.00
C GLY A 120 -6.80 -3.02 -1.98
N LEU A 121 -6.47 -1.76 -1.71
CA LEU A 121 -7.23 -0.86 -0.86
C LEU A 121 -7.36 0.48 -1.56
N LYS A 122 -8.56 0.88 -1.88
CA LYS A 122 -8.84 2.17 -2.54
C LYS A 122 -9.97 2.88 -1.84
N LEU A 123 -9.91 4.20 -1.85
CA LEU A 123 -10.94 5.08 -1.32
C LEU A 123 -11.72 5.69 -2.46
N ARG A 124 -13.03 5.77 -2.30
CA ARG A 124 -13.93 6.45 -3.23
C ARG A 124 -14.91 7.33 -2.48
N ARG A 125 -15.07 8.55 -3.00
CA ARG A 125 -16.13 9.44 -2.58
C ARG A 125 -17.39 9.21 -3.43
N GLU A 126 -18.52 8.99 -2.77
CA GLU A 126 -19.84 8.85 -3.38
C GLU A 126 -20.79 9.91 -2.78
N GLY A 127 -21.04 10.95 -3.55
CA GLY A 127 -21.75 12.12 -3.04
C GLY A 127 -20.96 12.84 -1.94
N LYS A 128 -21.45 12.77 -0.70
CA LYS A 128 -20.79 13.37 0.48
C LYS A 128 -20.09 12.36 1.38
N THR A 129 -20.15 11.08 1.04
CA THR A 129 -19.63 9.99 1.87
C THR A 129 -18.45 9.33 1.18
N GLU A 130 -17.42 9.01 1.93
CA GLU A 130 -16.28 8.23 1.48
C GLU A 130 -16.43 6.78 1.93
N PHE A 131 -15.99 5.86 1.07
CA PHE A 131 -16.01 4.43 1.30
C PHE A 131 -14.67 3.82 0.94
N LEU A 132 -14.32 2.75 1.65
CA LEU A 132 -13.18 1.91 1.32
C LEU A 132 -13.63 0.73 0.46
N TYR A 133 -12.80 0.40 -0.52
CA TYR A 133 -12.95 -0.77 -1.37
C TYR A 133 -11.72 -1.66 -1.15
N HIS A 134 -11.97 -2.87 -0.72
CA HIS A 134 -10.95 -3.86 -0.39
C HIS A 134 -10.98 -5.00 -1.39
N CYS A 135 -9.81 -5.38 -1.91
CA CYS A 135 -9.65 -6.67 -2.58
C CYS A 135 -9.13 -7.69 -1.57
N ASP A 136 -9.92 -8.72 -1.32
CA ASP A 136 -9.57 -9.81 -0.42
C ASP A 136 -9.24 -11.05 -1.23
N ILE A 137 -7.96 -11.36 -1.32
CA ILE A 137 -7.47 -12.48 -2.14
C ILE A 137 -7.72 -13.84 -1.51
N ASN A 138 -7.90 -13.92 -0.18
CA ASN A 138 -8.21 -15.16 0.50
C ASN A 138 -9.68 -15.52 0.39
N ARG A 139 -10.57 -14.53 0.56
CA ARG A 139 -12.02 -14.74 0.43
C ARG A 139 -12.50 -14.61 -1.01
N CYS A 140 -11.60 -14.23 -1.95
CA CYS A 140 -11.92 -14.03 -3.38
C CYS A 140 -13.07 -13.05 -3.56
N LYS A 141 -12.95 -11.84 -2.98
CA LYS A 141 -14.02 -10.84 -2.94
C LYS A 141 -13.50 -9.42 -3.08
N VAL A 142 -14.35 -8.58 -3.65
CA VAL A 142 -14.29 -7.12 -3.47
C VAL A 142 -15.29 -6.74 -2.40
N VAL A 143 -14.85 -6.01 -1.38
CA VAL A 143 -15.66 -5.61 -0.23
C VAL A 143 -15.69 -4.08 -0.17
N LYS A 144 -16.88 -3.50 -0.07
CA LYS A 144 -17.05 -2.08 0.21
C LYS A 144 -17.43 -1.90 1.67
N THR A 145 -16.68 -1.03 2.37
CA THR A 145 -16.94 -0.72 3.77
C THR A 145 -17.06 0.79 3.99
N THR A 146 -17.61 1.17 5.14
CA THR A 146 -17.44 2.52 5.68
C THR A 146 -15.97 2.76 6.04
N LEU A 147 -15.60 4.01 6.37
CA LEU A 147 -14.25 4.33 6.86
C LEU A 147 -13.93 3.70 8.22
N THR A 148 -14.92 3.15 8.92
CA THR A 148 -14.79 2.46 10.21
C THR A 148 -14.82 0.93 10.10
N GLY A 149 -14.96 0.40 8.86
CA GLY A 149 -14.91 -1.03 8.60
C GLY A 149 -16.26 -1.75 8.58
N GLU A 150 -17.38 -1.02 8.64
CA GLU A 150 -18.71 -1.62 8.53
C GLU A 150 -18.99 -2.01 7.08
N ASP A 151 -19.39 -3.26 6.85
CA ASP A 151 -19.71 -3.76 5.52
C ASP A 151 -20.89 -3.01 4.90
N VAL A 152 -20.72 -2.52 3.68
CA VAL A 152 -21.80 -1.97 2.84
C VAL A 152 -22.28 -3.04 1.87
N TRP A 153 -21.37 -3.70 1.17
CA TRP A 153 -21.62 -4.88 0.34
C TRP A 153 -20.34 -5.68 0.08
N LEU A 154 -20.55 -6.96 -0.29
CA LEU A 154 -19.49 -7.88 -0.70
C LEU A 154 -19.85 -8.48 -2.06
N HIS A 155 -18.90 -8.47 -3.00
CA HIS A 155 -19.01 -9.11 -4.30
C HIS A 155 -17.94 -10.17 -4.49
N GLY A 156 -18.36 -11.39 -4.80
CA GLY A 156 -17.48 -12.45 -5.29
C GLY A 156 -17.33 -12.36 -6.82
N TYR A 157 -17.10 -13.50 -7.44
CA TYR A 157 -17.02 -13.60 -8.90
C TYR A 157 -18.34 -13.21 -9.59
N PRO A 158 -18.28 -12.64 -10.81
CA PRO A 158 -19.48 -12.31 -11.56
C PRO A 158 -20.16 -13.58 -12.09
N ARG A 159 -21.28 -13.94 -11.49
CA ARG A 159 -22.02 -15.17 -11.82
C ARG A 159 -22.61 -15.17 -13.22
N GLU A 160 -22.80 -14.00 -13.79
CA GLU A 160 -23.31 -13.78 -15.14
C GLU A 160 -22.25 -13.99 -16.21
N ASP A 161 -20.98 -14.04 -15.84
CA ASP A 161 -19.86 -14.25 -16.75
C ASP A 161 -19.59 -15.74 -16.91
N ALA A 162 -19.56 -16.21 -18.17
CA ALA A 162 -19.37 -17.62 -18.51
C ALA A 162 -18.01 -18.17 -18.03
N ASN A 163 -16.96 -17.32 -17.97
CA ASN A 163 -15.63 -17.74 -17.52
C ASN A 163 -15.60 -18.12 -16.04
N TYR A 164 -16.48 -17.52 -15.23
CA TYR A 164 -16.55 -17.76 -13.80
C TYR A 164 -17.68 -18.72 -13.39
N MET A 165 -18.67 -18.97 -14.25
CA MET A 165 -19.76 -19.91 -13.95
C MET A 165 -19.23 -21.33 -13.66
N GLU A 166 -18.25 -21.77 -14.45
CA GLU A 166 -17.67 -23.10 -14.35
C GLU A 166 -16.50 -23.15 -13.34
N ARG A 167 -15.82 -22.01 -13.13
CA ARG A 167 -14.60 -21.90 -12.30
C ARG A 167 -14.62 -20.69 -11.37
N PRO A 168 -15.53 -20.63 -10.40
CA PRO A 168 -15.67 -19.50 -9.50
C PRO A 168 -14.44 -19.23 -8.61
N ILE A 169 -13.59 -20.23 -8.41
CA ILE A 169 -12.32 -20.09 -7.65
C ILE A 169 -11.23 -19.32 -8.40
N ASP A 170 -11.43 -19.07 -9.68
CA ASP A 170 -10.48 -18.33 -10.51
C ASP A 170 -10.64 -16.81 -10.35
N PHE A 171 -11.58 -16.33 -9.54
CA PHE A 171 -11.69 -14.91 -9.21
C PHE A 171 -10.86 -14.58 -7.97
N VAL A 172 -9.70 -13.93 -8.18
CA VAL A 172 -8.81 -13.45 -7.11
C VAL A 172 -8.42 -12.01 -7.38
N PRO A 173 -9.25 -11.03 -6.92
CA PRO A 173 -9.12 -9.63 -7.29
C PRO A 173 -7.87 -8.99 -6.69
N THR A 174 -7.14 -8.24 -7.51
CA THR A 174 -5.91 -7.56 -7.09
C THR A 174 -6.15 -6.12 -6.66
N ASN A 175 -6.95 -5.35 -7.41
CA ASN A 175 -7.22 -3.94 -7.11
C ASN A 175 -8.51 -3.47 -7.79
N VAL A 176 -8.91 -2.21 -7.51
CA VAL A 176 -10.07 -1.55 -8.14
C VAL A 176 -9.70 -0.16 -8.64
N ALA A 177 -10.41 0.32 -9.69
CA ALA A 177 -10.35 1.69 -10.17
C ALA A 177 -11.76 2.22 -10.43
N PHE A 178 -11.96 3.55 -10.31
CA PHE A 178 -13.28 4.15 -10.32
C PHE A 178 -13.47 5.11 -11.48
N ALA A 179 -14.52 4.91 -12.28
CA ALA A 179 -14.92 5.82 -13.34
C ALA A 179 -15.77 6.98 -12.81
N PRO A 180 -15.74 8.14 -13.50
CA PRO A 180 -16.56 9.30 -13.12
C PRO A 180 -18.08 9.06 -13.16
N ASN A 181 -18.54 8.14 -14.01
CA ASN A 181 -19.97 7.79 -14.15
C ASN A 181 -20.50 6.89 -13.01
N GLY A 182 -19.64 6.46 -12.11
CA GLY A 182 -20.00 5.58 -11.01
C GLY A 182 -19.51 4.15 -11.16
N ASP A 183 -19.24 3.67 -12.35
CA ASP A 183 -18.72 2.33 -12.58
C ASP A 183 -17.35 2.12 -11.90
N PHE A 184 -16.99 0.87 -11.69
CA PHE A 184 -15.65 0.53 -11.25
C PHE A 184 -15.11 -0.69 -12.00
N TYR A 185 -13.79 -0.78 -12.02
CA TYR A 185 -13.05 -1.85 -12.68
C TYR A 185 -12.32 -2.69 -11.64
N VAL A 186 -12.30 -3.99 -11.86
CA VAL A 186 -11.60 -4.96 -11.00
C VAL A 186 -10.61 -5.74 -11.85
N GLY A 187 -9.35 -5.73 -11.46
CA GLY A 187 -8.34 -6.63 -12.03
C GLY A 187 -8.39 -7.96 -11.32
N ASP A 188 -8.64 -9.04 -12.04
CA ASP A 188 -8.57 -10.42 -11.53
C ASP A 188 -7.18 -11.02 -11.79
N GLY A 189 -6.15 -10.30 -11.31
CA GLY A 189 -4.76 -10.59 -11.68
C GLY A 189 -4.14 -11.80 -11.00
N TYR A 190 -4.72 -12.30 -9.92
CA TYR A 190 -4.27 -13.54 -9.27
C TYR A 190 -5.20 -14.73 -9.57
N GLY A 191 -6.25 -14.48 -10.32
CA GLY A 191 -7.19 -15.49 -10.77
C GLY A 191 -7.10 -15.72 -12.27
N SER A 192 -8.10 -15.25 -13.00
CA SER A 192 -8.27 -15.53 -14.42
C SER A 192 -7.56 -14.56 -15.38
N ASN A 193 -6.88 -13.53 -14.87
CA ASN A 193 -6.23 -12.47 -15.65
C ASN A 193 -7.17 -11.59 -16.48
N HIS A 194 -8.45 -11.52 -16.13
CA HIS A 194 -9.40 -10.62 -16.77
C HIS A 194 -9.42 -9.23 -16.10
N MET A 195 -9.84 -8.24 -16.87
CA MET A 195 -10.24 -6.93 -16.37
C MET A 195 -11.76 -6.80 -16.49
N LEU A 196 -12.44 -6.64 -15.36
CA LEU A 196 -13.90 -6.67 -15.25
C LEU A 196 -14.44 -5.27 -14.96
N ARG A 197 -15.63 -4.95 -15.47
CA ARG A 197 -16.35 -3.71 -15.21
C ARG A 197 -17.64 -3.99 -14.45
N PHE A 198 -17.89 -3.19 -13.42
CA PHE A 198 -19.10 -3.24 -12.61
C PHE A 198 -19.72 -1.85 -12.49
N SER A 199 -21.04 -1.80 -12.31
CA SER A 199 -21.75 -0.56 -11.96
C SER A 199 -21.53 -0.21 -10.48
N LEU A 200 -21.91 1.01 -10.08
CA LEU A 200 -21.77 1.51 -8.71
C LEU A 200 -22.39 0.60 -7.65
N ASP A 201 -23.49 -0.07 -7.98
CA ASP A 201 -24.19 -1.03 -7.10
C ASP A 201 -23.64 -2.45 -7.20
N GLY A 202 -22.53 -2.64 -7.93
CA GLY A 202 -21.81 -3.91 -8.03
C GLY A 202 -22.36 -4.88 -9.07
N LYS A 203 -23.27 -4.45 -9.96
CA LYS A 203 -23.75 -5.31 -11.06
C LYS A 203 -22.65 -5.46 -12.10
N PHE A 204 -22.37 -6.69 -12.53
CA PHE A 204 -21.42 -6.98 -13.61
C PHE A 204 -21.93 -6.38 -14.94
N LEU A 205 -21.05 -5.67 -15.63
CA LEU A 205 -21.33 -4.98 -16.90
C LEU A 205 -20.59 -5.59 -18.09
N GLY A 206 -19.54 -6.37 -17.85
CA GLY A 206 -18.75 -7.03 -18.89
C GLY A 206 -17.25 -7.04 -18.62
N GLU A 207 -16.53 -7.67 -19.53
CA GLU A 207 -15.07 -7.71 -19.55
C GLU A 207 -14.52 -6.53 -20.36
N ILE A 208 -13.40 -5.98 -19.90
CA ILE A 208 -12.64 -4.92 -20.60
C ILE A 208 -11.48 -5.54 -21.39
N ALA A 209 -10.78 -6.52 -20.79
CA ALA A 209 -9.66 -7.20 -21.40
C ALA A 209 -9.58 -8.64 -20.90
N LYS A 210 -9.00 -9.51 -21.71
CA LYS A 210 -8.88 -10.96 -21.50
C LYS A 210 -7.43 -11.37 -21.27
N PRO A 211 -7.16 -12.62 -20.83
CA PRO A 211 -5.83 -13.15 -20.66
C PRO A 211 -5.02 -13.22 -21.96
N GLY A 212 -3.72 -12.94 -21.87
CA GLY A 212 -2.76 -13.13 -22.96
C GLY A 212 -1.60 -12.14 -22.95
N HIS A 213 -0.86 -12.08 -24.07
CA HIS A 213 0.37 -11.29 -24.20
C HIS A 213 0.32 -10.27 -25.35
N GLY A 214 -0.74 -10.27 -26.16
CA GLY A 214 -0.99 -9.30 -27.23
C GLY A 214 -1.50 -7.94 -26.70
N ASP A 215 -1.75 -7.01 -27.62
CA ASP A 215 -2.47 -5.77 -27.30
C ASP A 215 -3.90 -6.11 -26.87
N ALA A 216 -4.41 -5.39 -25.88
CA ALA A 216 -5.68 -5.66 -25.20
C ALA A 216 -5.77 -7.05 -24.51
N GLU A 217 -4.66 -7.74 -24.35
CA GLU A 217 -4.57 -8.95 -23.54
C GLU A 217 -3.70 -8.69 -22.31
N LEU A 218 -3.98 -9.37 -21.20
CA LEU A 218 -3.36 -9.11 -19.91
C LEU A 218 -2.76 -10.39 -19.31
N ASP A 219 -1.64 -10.23 -18.63
CA ASP A 219 -1.07 -11.23 -17.75
C ASP A 219 -0.84 -10.58 -16.37
N ASN A 220 -1.52 -11.09 -15.37
CA ASN A 220 -1.48 -10.55 -14.02
C ASN A 220 -1.80 -9.03 -13.98
N PRO A 221 -3.02 -8.58 -14.41
CA PRO A 221 -3.46 -7.19 -14.27
C PRO A 221 -3.52 -6.84 -12.79
N HIS A 222 -2.49 -6.14 -12.29
CA HIS A 222 -2.29 -6.00 -10.86
C HIS A 222 -2.89 -4.73 -10.27
N GLY A 223 -2.48 -3.58 -10.78
CA GLY A 223 -3.05 -2.29 -10.41
C GLY A 223 -3.76 -1.66 -11.59
N GLN A 224 -4.82 -0.94 -11.32
CA GLN A 224 -5.53 -0.13 -12.30
C GLN A 224 -5.89 1.23 -11.73
N TRP A 225 -5.99 2.20 -12.61
CA TRP A 225 -6.31 3.58 -12.28
C TRP A 225 -7.11 4.22 -13.40
N VAL A 226 -8.11 5.02 -13.05
CA VAL A 226 -8.74 5.90 -14.03
C VAL A 226 -7.98 7.21 -14.01
N ASP A 227 -7.15 7.44 -15.03
CA ASP A 227 -6.31 8.62 -15.18
C ASP A 227 -7.14 9.80 -15.72
N PRO A 228 -7.34 10.87 -14.94
CA PRO A 228 -8.14 12.01 -15.36
C PRO A 228 -7.34 13.11 -16.10
N ARG A 229 -6.01 12.93 -16.31
CA ARG A 229 -5.11 13.99 -16.78
C ARG A 229 -5.28 14.37 -18.25
N GLY A 230 -5.93 13.54 -19.07
CA GLY A 230 -6.21 13.80 -20.48
C GLY A 230 -7.53 14.57 -20.71
N GLU A 231 -7.87 14.83 -21.97
CA GLU A 231 -9.19 15.39 -22.34
C GLU A 231 -10.34 14.47 -21.94
N LYS A 232 -10.11 13.17 -21.99
CA LYS A 232 -11.02 12.13 -21.51
C LYS A 232 -10.26 11.24 -20.54
N PRO A 233 -10.92 10.78 -19.47
CA PRO A 233 -10.29 9.84 -18.56
C PRO A 233 -10.03 8.51 -19.26
N LEU A 234 -8.90 7.89 -18.93
CA LEU A 234 -8.46 6.60 -19.46
C LEU A 234 -8.33 5.58 -18.34
N LEU A 235 -8.67 4.33 -18.61
CA LEU A 235 -8.33 3.21 -17.76
C LEU A 235 -6.87 2.81 -18.04
N VAL A 236 -6.00 2.95 -17.03
CA VAL A 236 -4.58 2.56 -17.07
C VAL A 236 -4.43 1.27 -16.28
N VAL A 237 -3.79 0.27 -16.86
CA VAL A 237 -3.62 -1.06 -16.27
C VAL A 237 -2.14 -1.41 -16.19
N ALA A 238 -1.70 -1.79 -14.99
CA ALA A 238 -0.42 -2.45 -14.77
C ALA A 238 -0.53 -3.91 -15.22
N ASP A 239 -0.18 -4.18 -16.45
CA ASP A 239 -0.10 -5.51 -17.05
C ASP A 239 1.23 -6.14 -16.60
N ARG A 240 1.29 -6.48 -15.29
CA ARG A 240 2.50 -6.73 -14.53
C ARG A 240 3.25 -7.96 -15.02
N GLY A 241 2.55 -9.05 -15.34
CA GLY A 241 3.15 -10.26 -15.87
C GLY A 241 3.82 -10.03 -17.22
N ASN A 242 3.24 -9.15 -18.05
CA ASN A 242 3.79 -8.71 -19.33
C ASN A 242 4.82 -7.57 -19.21
N ARG A 243 5.10 -7.07 -17.98
CA ARG A 243 6.07 -6.00 -17.69
C ARG A 243 5.80 -4.73 -18.50
N ARG A 244 4.55 -4.27 -18.50
CA ARG A 244 4.10 -3.14 -19.31
C ARG A 244 2.91 -2.43 -18.70
N ILE A 245 2.59 -1.25 -19.22
CA ILE A 245 1.35 -0.55 -18.96
C ILE A 245 0.49 -0.63 -20.23
N GLN A 246 -0.81 -0.84 -20.08
CA GLN A 246 -1.77 -0.68 -21.16
C GLN A 246 -2.82 0.37 -20.79
N THR A 247 -3.28 1.13 -21.79
CA THR A 247 -4.34 2.12 -21.63
C THR A 247 -5.54 1.77 -22.49
N PHE A 248 -6.72 2.02 -21.92
CA PHE A 248 -8.00 1.74 -22.56
C PHE A 248 -8.93 2.94 -22.40
N THR A 249 -9.90 3.07 -23.28
CA THR A 249 -11.08 3.89 -22.98
C THR A 249 -11.86 3.26 -21.83
N LEU A 250 -12.75 4.01 -21.19
CA LEU A 250 -13.60 3.47 -20.12
C LEU A 250 -14.58 2.39 -20.62
N ASP A 251 -14.78 2.28 -21.92
CA ASP A 251 -15.60 1.24 -22.56
C ASP A 251 -14.75 0.05 -23.06
N GLY A 252 -13.46 0.02 -22.76
CA GLY A 252 -12.58 -1.13 -23.02
C GLY A 252 -11.89 -1.14 -24.38
N VAL A 253 -11.93 -0.04 -25.16
CA VAL A 253 -11.14 0.03 -26.40
C VAL A 253 -9.68 0.25 -26.03
N HIS A 254 -8.80 -0.66 -26.42
CA HIS A 254 -7.36 -0.52 -26.26
C HIS A 254 -6.83 0.68 -27.06
N LEU A 255 -5.95 1.46 -26.43
CA LEU A 255 -5.38 2.67 -27.03
C LEU A 255 -3.86 2.59 -27.20
N LYS A 256 -3.14 2.14 -26.17
CA LYS A 256 -1.69 2.15 -26.18
C LYS A 256 -1.12 1.08 -25.25
N THR A 257 -0.02 0.48 -25.71
CA THR A 257 0.88 -0.37 -24.91
C THR A 257 2.17 0.38 -24.67
N ILE A 258 2.59 0.53 -23.41
CA ILE A 258 3.80 1.23 -22.98
C ILE A 258 4.76 0.22 -22.39
N LYS A 259 5.92 0.05 -23.02
CA LYS A 259 7.06 -0.72 -22.53
C LYS A 259 8.28 0.18 -22.42
N ASP A 260 8.94 0.15 -21.28
CA ASP A 260 10.22 0.80 -21.05
C ASP A 260 11.01 -0.07 -20.07
N GLU A 261 11.55 -1.16 -20.55
CA GLU A 261 12.23 -2.18 -19.75
C GLU A 261 13.45 -1.62 -19.00
N ALA A 262 14.03 -0.52 -19.47
CA ALA A 262 15.16 0.14 -18.81
C ALA A 262 14.75 0.91 -17.53
N HIS A 263 13.52 1.47 -17.53
CA HIS A 263 13.08 2.38 -16.47
C HIS A 263 11.80 1.94 -15.78
N LEU A 264 10.96 1.12 -16.43
CA LEU A 264 9.68 0.62 -15.91
C LEU A 264 9.66 -0.90 -16.08
N ARG A 265 10.06 -1.63 -15.04
CA ARG A 265 10.39 -3.05 -15.13
C ARG A 265 9.23 -3.99 -14.76
N MET A 266 8.48 -3.62 -13.69
CA MET A 266 7.36 -4.42 -13.18
C MET A 266 6.32 -3.53 -12.51
N PRO A 267 5.56 -2.72 -13.28
CA PRO A 267 4.60 -1.77 -12.72
C PRO A 267 3.56 -2.50 -11.86
N CYS A 268 3.22 -1.93 -10.72
CA CYS A 268 2.39 -2.60 -9.74
C CYS A 268 1.05 -1.89 -9.49
N ASN A 269 1.05 -0.57 -9.38
CA ASN A 269 -0.15 0.24 -9.13
C ASN A 269 0.06 1.68 -9.62
N PHE A 270 -0.98 2.52 -9.50
CA PHE A 270 -0.94 3.93 -9.93
C PHE A 270 -1.77 4.83 -9.04
N GLN A 271 -1.34 6.10 -8.95
CA GLN A 271 -2.16 7.23 -8.54
C GLN A 271 -1.66 8.50 -9.21
N THR A 272 -2.55 9.45 -9.45
CA THR A 272 -2.20 10.75 -10.06
C THR A 272 -2.37 11.91 -9.08
N GLN A 273 -1.46 12.90 -9.19
CA GLN A 273 -1.62 14.21 -8.56
C GLN A 273 -1.08 15.28 -9.53
N GLY A 274 -1.92 16.24 -9.92
CA GLY A 274 -1.57 17.24 -10.93
C GLY A 274 -1.15 16.58 -12.25
N GLU A 275 0.06 16.91 -12.72
CA GLU A 275 0.61 16.41 -13.98
C GLU A 275 1.24 15.02 -13.87
N TRP A 276 1.44 14.52 -12.66
CA TRP A 276 2.28 13.36 -12.39
C TRP A 276 1.47 12.14 -11.98
N MET A 277 1.99 10.98 -12.34
CA MET A 277 1.53 9.68 -11.86
C MET A 277 2.65 9.01 -11.10
N VAL A 278 2.38 8.56 -9.89
CA VAL A 278 3.28 7.65 -9.16
C VAL A 278 2.97 6.22 -9.55
N CYS A 279 4.01 5.44 -9.81
CA CYS A 279 3.94 4.02 -10.14
C CYS A 279 4.97 3.26 -9.32
N PRO A 280 4.57 2.55 -8.25
CA PRO A 280 5.45 1.59 -7.62
C PRO A 280 5.78 0.48 -8.60
N ASP A 281 7.04 0.14 -8.71
CA ASP A 281 7.56 -0.92 -9.56
C ASP A 281 8.11 -2.03 -8.67
N LEU A 282 7.49 -3.18 -8.72
CA LEU A 282 7.80 -4.30 -7.83
C LEU A 282 9.27 -4.75 -7.95
N ASP A 283 9.95 -4.42 -9.06
CA ASP A 283 11.37 -4.64 -9.25
C ASP A 283 12.22 -3.51 -8.67
N SER A 284 11.95 -3.19 -7.40
CA SER A 284 12.80 -2.43 -6.47
C SER A 284 12.87 -0.92 -6.66
N GLN A 285 11.83 -0.27 -7.20
CA GLN A 285 11.83 1.18 -7.34
C GLN A 285 10.42 1.79 -7.30
N VAL A 286 10.35 3.12 -7.21
CA VAL A 286 9.13 3.89 -7.47
C VAL A 286 9.39 4.82 -8.65
N CYS A 287 8.51 4.82 -9.64
CA CYS A 287 8.61 5.68 -10.82
C CYS A 287 7.63 6.86 -10.73
N ILE A 288 8.06 8.02 -11.21
CA ILE A 288 7.17 9.14 -11.51
C ILE A 288 7.01 9.22 -13.03
N LEU A 289 5.77 9.18 -13.49
CA LEU A 289 5.43 9.19 -14.91
C LEU A 289 4.77 10.51 -15.30
N ASP A 290 5.11 11.00 -16.48
CA ASP A 290 4.46 12.17 -17.11
C ASP A 290 3.07 11.80 -17.72
N ARG A 291 2.45 12.73 -18.44
CA ARG A 291 1.15 12.53 -19.10
C ARG A 291 1.18 11.49 -20.23
N GLU A 292 2.32 11.29 -20.85
CA GLU A 292 2.58 10.30 -21.90
C GLU A 292 3.01 8.94 -21.37
N TYR A 293 3.04 8.80 -20.02
CA TYR A 293 3.49 7.62 -19.26
C TYR A 293 4.99 7.33 -19.43
N LYS A 294 5.81 8.33 -19.77
CA LYS A 294 7.26 8.23 -19.76
C LYS A 294 7.79 8.44 -18.35
N VAL A 295 8.86 7.72 -18.01
CA VAL A 295 9.50 7.84 -16.71
C VAL A 295 10.25 9.18 -16.63
N ALA A 296 9.74 10.08 -15.77
CA ALA A 296 10.36 11.38 -15.47
C ALA A 296 11.40 11.27 -14.34
N ALA A 297 11.19 10.34 -13.40
CA ALA A 297 12.14 10.06 -12.32
C ALA A 297 12.00 8.63 -11.81
N GLN A 298 13.12 8.05 -11.36
CA GLN A 298 13.20 6.78 -10.63
C GLN A 298 13.67 7.11 -9.20
N LEU A 299 12.91 6.61 -8.23
CA LEU A 299 13.13 6.88 -6.81
C LEU A 299 13.57 5.59 -6.13
N GLY A 300 14.71 5.64 -5.43
CA GLY A 300 15.17 4.58 -4.55
C GLY A 300 15.43 3.23 -5.22
N ASP A 301 15.92 3.22 -6.46
CA ASP A 301 16.20 1.97 -7.20
C ASP A 301 17.18 1.07 -6.44
N GLY A 302 16.68 -0.05 -5.96
CA GLY A 302 17.41 -1.08 -5.22
C GLY A 302 17.76 -2.32 -6.06
N LYS A 303 17.56 -2.29 -7.37
CA LYS A 303 17.76 -3.46 -8.26
C LYS A 303 19.16 -4.06 -8.18
N ALA A 304 20.18 -3.21 -8.13
CA ALA A 304 21.58 -3.67 -8.07
C ALA A 304 21.86 -4.45 -6.76
N GLU A 305 21.24 -4.04 -5.65
CA GLU A 305 21.39 -4.68 -4.35
C GLU A 305 20.50 -5.92 -4.21
N ASN A 306 19.28 -5.87 -4.78
CA ASN A 306 18.25 -6.89 -4.56
C ASN A 306 18.35 -8.07 -5.53
N GLY A 307 18.89 -7.87 -6.74
CA GLY A 307 18.92 -8.92 -7.76
C GLY A 307 17.53 -9.26 -8.31
N GLU A 308 17.12 -10.51 -8.24
CA GLU A 308 15.78 -10.94 -8.70
C GLU A 308 14.67 -10.43 -7.78
N VAL A 309 13.51 -10.16 -8.37
CA VAL A 309 12.32 -9.66 -7.64
C VAL A 309 11.97 -10.59 -6.48
N GLY A 310 11.84 -10.01 -5.32
CA GLY A 310 11.45 -10.73 -4.10
C GLY A 310 12.55 -11.56 -3.44
N SER A 311 13.75 -11.70 -4.05
CA SER A 311 14.82 -12.54 -3.49
C SER A 311 15.32 -12.08 -2.10
N ARG A 312 15.15 -10.80 -1.76
CA ARG A 312 15.58 -10.21 -0.48
C ARG A 312 14.45 -9.80 0.46
N ARG A 313 13.21 -10.08 0.11
CA ARG A 313 12.08 -9.64 0.92
C ARG A 313 12.02 -10.30 2.30
N ASP A 314 12.61 -11.48 2.50
CA ASP A 314 12.63 -12.21 3.77
C ASP A 314 13.78 -11.78 4.72
N GLN A 315 14.56 -10.77 4.35
CA GLN A 315 15.64 -10.25 5.17
C GLN A 315 15.11 -9.43 6.35
N SER A 316 15.93 -9.32 7.39
CA SER A 316 15.64 -8.44 8.52
C SER A 316 15.77 -6.96 8.11
N ARG A 317 15.08 -6.07 8.82
CA ARG A 317 15.17 -4.61 8.59
C ARG A 317 16.58 -4.06 8.60
N ALA A 318 17.47 -4.63 9.43
CA ALA A 318 18.86 -4.20 9.52
C ALA A 318 19.69 -4.48 8.25
N GLN A 319 19.19 -5.34 7.37
CA GLN A 319 19.82 -5.68 6.09
C GLN A 319 19.27 -4.86 4.93
N PHE A 320 18.21 -4.10 5.14
CA PHE A 320 17.63 -3.23 4.12
C PHE A 320 18.51 -1.99 3.92
N THR A 321 18.85 -1.70 2.68
CA THR A 321 19.70 -0.54 2.35
C THR A 321 18.90 0.75 2.48
N PRO A 322 19.35 1.74 3.29
CA PRO A 322 18.68 3.03 3.38
C PRO A 322 18.53 3.72 2.02
N GLY A 323 17.37 4.31 1.77
CA GLY A 323 17.06 4.97 0.49
C GLY A 323 16.79 4.01 -0.68
N LYS A 324 16.74 2.69 -0.45
CA LYS A 324 16.46 1.68 -1.48
C LYS A 324 15.18 0.92 -1.18
N PHE A 325 14.40 0.64 -2.23
CA PHE A 325 13.23 -0.20 -2.16
C PHE A 325 13.57 -1.66 -2.46
N ILE A 326 12.73 -2.57 -1.96
CA ILE A 326 12.85 -4.01 -2.19
C ILE A 326 11.75 -4.45 -3.16
N THR A 327 10.49 -4.34 -2.75
CA THR A 327 9.32 -4.70 -3.56
C THR A 327 8.18 -3.71 -3.31
N PRO A 328 8.28 -2.47 -3.82
CA PRO A 328 7.20 -1.49 -3.71
C PRO A 328 5.93 -2.03 -4.37
N HIS A 329 4.84 -2.06 -3.60
CA HIS A 329 3.58 -2.67 -4.03
C HIS A 329 2.48 -1.64 -4.29
N ASP A 330 2.36 -0.64 -3.42
CA ASP A 330 1.49 0.52 -3.63
C ASP A 330 2.24 1.81 -3.31
N ALA A 331 1.87 2.88 -3.98
CA ALA A 331 2.35 4.23 -3.70
C ALA A 331 1.27 5.26 -4.00
N ILE A 332 1.12 6.21 -3.10
CA ILE A 332 0.15 7.30 -3.23
C ILE A 332 0.81 8.66 -2.98
N PHE A 333 0.33 9.69 -3.67
CA PHE A 333 0.57 11.06 -3.25
C PHE A 333 -0.30 11.36 -2.03
N LEU A 334 0.29 11.94 -1.00
CA LEU A 334 -0.44 12.55 0.09
C LEU A 334 -0.93 13.95 -0.32
N HIS A 335 -1.88 14.51 0.40
CA HIS A 335 -2.46 15.83 0.10
C HIS A 335 -1.42 16.93 0.03
N ASN A 336 -0.33 16.83 0.80
CA ASN A 336 0.77 17.80 0.83
C ASN A 336 1.81 17.60 -0.30
N GLY A 337 1.64 16.60 -1.16
CA GLY A 337 2.56 16.28 -2.27
C GLY A 337 3.73 15.37 -1.92
N ASP A 338 3.82 14.90 -0.67
CA ASP A 338 4.69 13.79 -0.31
C ASP A 338 4.18 12.48 -0.93
N ILE A 339 5.02 11.45 -0.98
CA ILE A 339 4.61 10.14 -1.48
C ILE A 339 4.74 9.12 -0.35
N LEU A 340 3.69 8.32 -0.16
CA LEU A 340 3.72 7.19 0.76
C LEU A 340 3.83 5.89 -0.04
N VAL A 341 4.73 5.00 0.37
CA VAL A 341 5.03 3.73 -0.32
C VAL A 341 4.85 2.57 0.63
N ALA A 342 4.06 1.57 0.23
CA ALA A 342 3.94 0.28 0.90
C ALA A 342 4.75 -0.78 0.16
N GLU A 343 5.47 -1.64 0.89
CA GLU A 343 6.32 -2.67 0.31
C GLU A 343 5.82 -4.07 0.67
N TRP A 344 5.81 -4.93 -0.34
CA TRP A 344 5.52 -6.35 -0.20
C TRP A 344 6.71 -7.09 0.40
N VAL A 345 6.90 -6.95 1.70
CA VAL A 345 7.90 -7.66 2.50
C VAL A 345 7.21 -8.24 3.75
N PRO A 346 7.55 -9.47 4.22
CA PRO A 346 6.78 -10.18 5.25
C PRO A 346 6.69 -9.45 6.61
N ILE A 347 7.63 -8.54 6.86
CA ILE A 347 7.65 -7.68 8.06
C ILE A 347 7.08 -6.29 7.82
N GLY A 348 6.50 -6.05 6.62
CA GLY A 348 5.95 -4.80 6.14
C GLY A 348 6.93 -3.62 6.21
N ARG A 349 6.85 -2.69 5.31
CA ARG A 349 7.58 -1.42 5.40
C ARG A 349 6.77 -0.31 4.75
N ILE A 350 6.52 0.76 5.49
CA ILE A 350 5.86 1.96 4.98
C ILE A 350 6.87 3.11 4.97
N THR A 351 7.15 3.62 3.80
CA THR A 351 8.14 4.67 3.56
C THR A 351 7.48 5.97 3.18
N LEU A 352 7.84 7.07 3.85
CA LEU A 352 7.52 8.42 3.41
C LEU A 352 8.65 8.96 2.53
N LEU A 353 8.32 9.36 1.33
CA LEU A 353 9.15 10.18 0.46
C LEU A 353 8.70 11.64 0.65
N ARG A 354 9.42 12.39 1.49
CA ARG A 354 9.12 13.79 1.78
C ARG A 354 9.74 14.66 0.70
N ARG A 355 8.93 15.48 0.05
CA ARG A 355 9.40 16.40 -1.00
C ARG A 355 10.38 17.42 -0.42
N THR A 356 11.53 17.62 -1.12
CA THR A 356 12.58 18.56 -0.70
C THR A 356 12.46 19.91 -1.39
#